data_93aa42f4ad027b0718c2735295df257b
#
_entry.id   93aa42f4ad027b0718c2735295df257b
#
_cell.length_a   1.000
_cell.length_b   1.000
_cell.length_c   1.000
_cell.angle_alpha   90.00
_cell.angle_beta   90.00
_cell.angle_gamma   90.00
#
_symmetry.space_group_name_H-M   'P 1'
#
loop_
_entity.id
_entity.type
_entity.pdbx_description
1 polymer ?
#
loop_
_entity_poly.entity_id
_entity_poly.type
_entity_poly.pdbx_seq_one_letter_code
_entity_poly.pdbx_strand_id
1 'polypeptide(L)'
;MNYRHAGVLLGGILLLVIAMGISRFAFTPLLPFMRVDEGLTFQAGGWLASSNYIGYFAGALGAGFIYKGKKSFLLGNVLLNVASIIAMGLSHSYIIWIVLRFIAGATGGFIFVLTSSIIMDYLASHLLTRWSGYVFSGIGIGIAISGLFVPFLEARFHWEGTWIGLGVLSALFLAATLMLWRHIRVQNGEKVEKTNDTNIWRGFMLWLIIAYGLEGLGYIITGTFLVDIVYNIENLQAYASYSWVVVGVAAAPSAPFWMAMMSRFKPVSVMFIAYILQVLGIILPVLTQTAWSVLLSAFLFGCTFVGLVTLTTGYGRQLFPQQSGLVVSVLTTAYALGQIIGPLIASRVENHFNSFKAPLLFAGLVVFCAFIILVVGHFITKRSTAHNKPLQGPS
;
A
#
# COMPACT_ATOMS: atom_id res chain seq x y z
N MET A 1 -5.22 12.37 24.51
CA MET A 1 -3.88 12.54 23.93
C MET A 1 -3.48 14.01 24.06
N ASN A 2 -2.30 14.31 24.63
CA ASN A 2 -1.80 15.68 24.79
C ASN A 2 -1.34 16.24 23.42
N TYR A 3 -1.36 17.56 23.23
CA TYR A 3 -0.98 18.23 21.96
C TYR A 3 0.38 17.79 21.41
N ARG A 4 1.35 17.50 22.29
CA ARG A 4 2.67 17.00 21.89
C ARG A 4 2.61 15.62 21.24
N HIS A 5 1.84 14.70 21.81
CA HIS A 5 1.68 13.34 21.25
C HIS A 5 0.87 13.37 19.95
N ALA A 6 -0.14 14.24 19.86
CA ALA A 6 -0.91 14.46 18.64
C ALA A 6 -0.02 15.00 17.51
N GLY A 7 0.87 15.97 17.81
CA GLY A 7 1.82 16.51 16.85
C GLY A 7 2.80 15.45 16.34
N VAL A 8 3.25 14.53 17.20
CA VAL A 8 4.14 13.43 16.79
C VAL A 8 3.45 12.48 15.83
N LEU A 9 2.21 12.08 16.15
CA LEU A 9 1.41 11.23 15.28
C LEU A 9 1.09 11.92 13.95
N LEU A 10 0.70 13.21 13.98
CA LEU A 10 0.42 13.99 12.78
C LEU A 10 1.65 14.10 11.87
N GLY A 11 2.84 14.34 12.43
CA GLY A 11 4.08 14.35 11.65
C GLY A 11 4.33 13.00 10.96
N GLY A 12 4.08 11.87 11.64
CA GLY A 12 4.15 10.55 11.02
C GLY A 12 3.11 10.35 9.91
N ILE A 13 1.88 10.83 10.09
CA ILE A 13 0.84 10.82 9.07
C ILE A 13 1.30 11.61 7.84
N LEU A 14 1.83 12.84 8.03
CA LEU A 14 2.33 13.67 6.93
C LEU A 14 3.48 13.01 6.15
N LEU A 15 4.38 12.30 6.83
CA LEU A 15 5.45 11.55 6.16
C LEU A 15 4.89 10.42 5.28
N LEU A 16 3.83 9.73 5.72
CA LEU A 16 3.17 8.72 4.90
C LEU A 16 2.31 9.33 3.79
N VAL A 17 1.75 10.53 3.97
CA VAL A 17 1.12 11.31 2.89
C VAL A 17 2.14 11.58 1.78
N ILE A 18 3.35 12.04 2.12
CA ILE A 18 4.41 12.31 1.14
C ILE A 18 4.82 11.02 0.43
N ALA A 19 5.28 10.03 1.19
CA ALA A 19 5.97 8.87 0.62
C ALA A 19 5.03 7.87 -0.09
N MET A 20 3.87 7.63 0.53
CA MET A 20 2.92 6.64 0.01
C MET A 20 1.80 7.32 -0.79
N GLY A 21 1.16 8.33 -0.23
CA GLY A 21 0.04 8.99 -0.87
C GLY A 21 0.43 9.75 -2.14
N ILE A 22 1.44 10.61 -2.07
CA ILE A 22 1.85 11.44 -3.20
C ILE A 22 2.89 10.72 -4.04
N SER A 23 4.07 10.46 -3.50
CA SER A 23 5.20 9.92 -4.28
C SER A 23 4.88 8.62 -5.01
N ARG A 24 4.14 7.72 -4.36
CA ARG A 24 3.79 6.41 -4.93
C ARG A 24 2.47 6.45 -5.70
N PHE A 25 1.40 6.90 -5.07
CA PHE A 25 0.04 6.73 -5.56
C PHE A 25 -0.50 7.90 -6.38
N ALA A 26 0.14 9.09 -6.40
CA ALA A 26 -0.26 10.15 -7.34
C ALA A 26 0.05 9.80 -8.80
N PHE A 27 0.91 8.82 -9.06
CA PHE A 27 1.14 8.29 -10.39
C PHE A 27 -0.14 7.74 -11.02
N THR A 28 -1.03 7.13 -10.23
CA THR A 28 -2.29 6.55 -10.73
C THR A 28 -3.19 7.59 -11.42
N PRO A 29 -3.55 8.72 -10.80
CA PRO A 29 -4.36 9.74 -11.48
C PRO A 29 -3.58 10.56 -12.52
N LEU A 30 -2.24 10.57 -12.48
CA LEU A 30 -1.39 11.25 -13.49
C LEU A 30 -1.13 10.40 -14.72
N LEU A 31 -1.18 9.08 -14.61
CA LEU A 31 -0.84 8.17 -15.69
C LEU A 31 -1.63 8.41 -16.98
N PRO A 32 -2.96 8.59 -16.98
CA PRO A 32 -3.70 8.84 -18.22
C PRO A 32 -3.24 10.10 -18.95
N PHE A 33 -2.92 11.17 -18.24
CA PHE A 33 -2.42 12.43 -18.83
C PHE A 33 -1.02 12.25 -19.42
N MET A 34 -0.09 11.66 -18.68
CA MET A 34 1.24 11.33 -19.21
C MET A 34 1.17 10.40 -20.43
N ARG A 35 0.20 9.48 -20.47
CA ARG A 35 0.04 8.60 -21.61
C ARG A 35 -0.43 9.34 -22.85
N VAL A 36 -1.37 10.25 -22.71
CA VAL A 36 -1.90 11.05 -23.83
C VAL A 36 -0.83 12.01 -24.36
N ASP A 37 -0.16 12.76 -23.48
CA ASP A 37 0.75 13.83 -23.88
C ASP A 37 2.10 13.29 -24.39
N GLU A 38 2.60 12.20 -23.78
CA GLU A 38 3.92 11.62 -24.11
C GLU A 38 3.83 10.36 -24.99
N GLY A 39 2.62 9.97 -25.39
CA GLY A 39 2.40 8.79 -26.22
C GLY A 39 2.79 7.46 -25.54
N LEU A 40 2.71 7.39 -24.20
CA LEU A 40 3.11 6.20 -23.46
C LEU A 40 2.12 5.06 -23.69
N THR A 41 2.64 3.88 -24.01
CA THR A 41 1.85 2.65 -24.03
C THR A 41 1.43 2.23 -22.61
N PHE A 42 0.38 1.42 -22.51
CA PHE A 42 -0.01 0.82 -21.21
C PHE A 42 1.15 0.03 -20.58
N GLN A 43 1.95 -0.64 -21.43
CA GLN A 43 3.15 -1.35 -21.01
C GLN A 43 4.22 -0.44 -20.43
N ALA A 44 4.44 0.73 -21.02
CA ALA A 44 5.39 1.72 -20.50
C ALA A 44 4.96 2.22 -19.11
N GLY A 45 3.66 2.50 -18.91
CA GLY A 45 3.10 2.81 -17.61
C GLY A 45 3.31 1.69 -16.59
N GLY A 46 3.16 0.43 -17.01
CA GLY A 46 3.43 -0.74 -16.18
C GLY A 46 4.87 -0.85 -15.69
N TRP A 47 5.85 -0.57 -16.57
CA TRP A 47 7.28 -0.54 -16.19
C TRP A 47 7.60 0.60 -15.23
N LEU A 48 7.02 1.79 -15.42
CA LEU A 48 7.17 2.93 -14.49
C LEU A 48 6.63 2.58 -13.09
N ALA A 49 5.49 1.91 -13.02
CA ALA A 49 4.93 1.43 -11.76
C ALA A 49 5.81 0.36 -11.11
N SER A 50 6.22 -0.66 -11.88
CA SER A 50 7.05 -1.77 -11.37
C SER A 50 8.42 -1.29 -10.89
N SER A 51 9.02 -0.31 -11.57
CA SER A 51 10.27 0.32 -11.13
C SER A 51 10.12 0.93 -9.71
N ASN A 52 9.01 1.63 -9.45
CA ASN A 52 8.73 2.16 -8.11
C ASN A 52 8.58 1.03 -7.08
N TYR A 53 7.91 -0.07 -7.43
CA TYR A 53 7.71 -1.19 -6.51
C TYR A 53 8.99 -1.96 -6.22
N ILE A 54 9.89 -2.13 -7.21
CA ILE A 54 11.24 -2.68 -7.01
C ILE A 54 12.02 -1.78 -6.04
N GLY A 55 12.01 -0.48 -6.29
CA GLY A 55 12.63 0.49 -5.38
C GLY A 55 12.06 0.38 -3.96
N TYR A 56 10.74 0.38 -3.81
CA TYR A 56 10.07 0.26 -2.52
C TYR A 56 10.47 -1.00 -1.76
N PHE A 57 10.53 -2.13 -2.44
CA PHE A 57 10.99 -3.38 -1.86
C PHE A 57 12.43 -3.28 -1.36
N ALA A 58 13.34 -2.74 -2.19
CA ALA A 58 14.73 -2.54 -1.82
C ALA A 58 14.88 -1.61 -0.60
N GLY A 59 14.15 -0.48 -0.60
CA GLY A 59 14.16 0.48 0.51
C GLY A 59 13.59 -0.09 1.80
N ALA A 60 12.48 -0.83 1.72
CA ALA A 60 11.85 -1.46 2.88
C ALA A 60 12.77 -2.54 3.51
N LEU A 61 13.44 -3.35 2.69
CA LEU A 61 14.44 -4.30 3.17
C LEU A 61 15.66 -3.57 3.78
N GLY A 62 16.16 -2.54 3.09
CA GLY A 62 17.30 -1.74 3.56
C GLY A 62 17.04 -1.05 4.89
N ALA A 63 15.80 -0.65 5.18
CA ALA A 63 15.42 -0.01 6.44
C ALA A 63 15.69 -0.90 7.66
N GLY A 64 15.61 -2.23 7.50
CA GLY A 64 15.92 -3.19 8.56
C GLY A 64 17.37 -3.15 9.06
N PHE A 65 18.29 -2.55 8.29
CA PHE A 65 19.71 -2.43 8.66
C PHE A 65 20.04 -1.07 9.31
N ILE A 66 19.06 -0.16 9.46
CA ILE A 66 19.27 1.17 10.03
C ILE A 66 18.97 1.15 11.53
N TYR A 67 20.00 0.96 12.35
CA TYR A 67 19.87 0.91 13.82
C TYR A 67 20.20 2.24 14.49
N LYS A 68 21.12 3.03 13.92
CA LYS A 68 21.59 4.31 14.45
C LYS A 68 21.19 5.46 13.53
N GLY A 69 20.99 6.65 14.11
CA GLY A 69 20.69 7.85 13.33
C GLY A 69 19.37 7.78 12.53
N LYS A 70 18.40 6.95 12.94
CA LYS A 70 17.14 6.73 12.24
C LYS A 70 16.46 8.01 11.79
N LYS A 71 16.43 9.05 12.65
CA LYS A 71 15.76 10.33 12.34
C LYS A 71 16.46 11.08 11.21
N SER A 72 17.78 11.23 11.26
CA SER A 72 18.55 11.94 10.22
C SER A 72 18.49 11.21 8.88
N PHE A 73 18.61 9.87 8.90
CA PHE A 73 18.50 9.04 7.72
C PHE A 73 17.09 9.12 7.09
N LEU A 74 16.04 9.09 7.94
CA LEU A 74 14.65 9.27 7.50
C LEU A 74 14.47 10.62 6.80
N LEU A 75 14.90 11.71 7.43
CA LEU A 75 14.75 13.06 6.86
C LEU A 75 15.52 13.24 5.54
N GLY A 76 16.72 12.68 5.43
CA GLY A 76 17.48 12.65 4.17
C GLY A 76 16.70 11.92 3.05
N ASN A 77 16.09 10.78 3.38
CA ASN A 77 15.24 10.05 2.41
C ASN A 77 13.97 10.83 2.04
N VAL A 78 13.36 11.58 2.97
CA VAL A 78 12.20 12.44 2.63
C VAL A 78 12.60 13.57 1.69
N LEU A 79 13.75 14.21 1.91
CA LEU A 79 14.26 15.23 1.01
C LEU A 79 14.51 14.66 -0.40
N LEU A 80 15.16 13.50 -0.50
CA LEU A 80 15.42 12.83 -1.78
C LEU A 80 14.10 12.40 -2.45
N ASN A 81 13.10 11.96 -1.67
CA ASN A 81 11.78 11.61 -2.18
C ASN A 81 11.08 12.83 -2.77
N VAL A 82 11.05 13.96 -2.06
CA VAL A 82 10.46 15.23 -2.55
C VAL A 82 11.19 15.69 -3.81
N ALA A 83 12.52 15.64 -3.81
CA ALA A 83 13.31 15.99 -5.00
C ALA A 83 12.98 15.10 -6.21
N SER A 84 12.78 13.78 -5.99
CA SER A 84 12.38 12.86 -7.06
C SER A 84 10.99 13.17 -7.62
N ILE A 85 10.03 13.59 -6.77
CA ILE A 85 8.69 14.01 -7.21
C ILE A 85 8.80 15.24 -8.13
N ILE A 86 9.54 16.27 -7.72
CA ILE A 86 9.74 17.49 -8.53
C ILE A 86 10.45 17.14 -9.84
N ALA A 87 11.49 16.31 -9.79
CA ALA A 87 12.27 15.93 -10.96
C ALA A 87 11.46 15.14 -12.00
N MET A 88 10.39 14.45 -11.62
CA MET A 88 9.47 13.81 -12.56
C MET A 88 8.88 14.82 -13.55
N GLY A 89 8.52 16.03 -13.09
CA GLY A 89 7.97 17.09 -13.94
C GLY A 89 9.02 17.93 -14.70
N LEU A 90 10.31 17.69 -14.49
CA LEU A 90 11.39 18.43 -15.14
C LEU A 90 12.03 17.67 -16.32
N SER A 91 11.57 16.48 -16.64
CA SER A 91 12.15 15.62 -17.67
C SER A 91 11.08 15.00 -18.55
N HIS A 92 11.36 14.88 -19.85
CA HIS A 92 10.56 14.14 -20.83
C HIS A 92 11.24 12.82 -21.25
N SER A 93 12.30 12.39 -20.55
CA SER A 93 12.99 11.14 -20.84
C SER A 93 12.39 9.98 -20.07
N TYR A 94 11.88 8.98 -20.79
CA TYR A 94 11.35 7.76 -20.22
C TYR A 94 12.35 7.03 -19.29
N ILE A 95 13.64 7.01 -19.67
CA ILE A 95 14.70 6.37 -18.86
C ILE A 95 14.88 7.13 -17.55
N ILE A 96 14.85 8.47 -17.58
CA ILE A 96 14.94 9.28 -16.36
C ILE A 96 13.73 9.01 -15.46
N TRP A 97 12.52 8.92 -16.01
CA TRP A 97 11.33 8.56 -15.21
C TRP A 97 11.46 7.18 -14.56
N ILE A 98 11.97 6.16 -15.24
CA ILE A 98 12.24 4.84 -14.65
C ILE A 98 13.16 4.97 -13.43
N VAL A 99 14.26 5.73 -13.57
CA VAL A 99 15.22 5.94 -12.48
C VAL A 99 14.58 6.73 -11.32
N LEU A 100 13.86 7.82 -11.62
CA LEU A 100 13.18 8.62 -10.61
C LEU A 100 12.09 7.83 -9.88
N ARG A 101 11.33 6.99 -10.59
CA ARG A 101 10.34 6.09 -10.00
C ARG A 101 10.99 5.06 -9.07
N PHE A 102 12.15 4.52 -9.45
CA PHE A 102 12.93 3.64 -8.57
C PHE A 102 13.40 4.37 -7.31
N ILE A 103 13.97 5.58 -7.44
CA ILE A 103 14.43 6.40 -6.30
C ILE A 103 13.24 6.76 -5.39
N ALA A 104 12.13 7.21 -5.98
CA ALA A 104 10.91 7.51 -5.25
C ALA A 104 10.39 6.28 -4.48
N GLY A 105 10.46 5.10 -5.08
CA GLY A 105 10.12 3.85 -4.44
C GLY A 105 11.07 3.51 -3.28
N ALA A 106 12.38 3.53 -3.51
CA ALA A 106 13.38 3.18 -2.51
C ALA A 106 13.30 4.09 -1.28
N THR A 107 13.26 5.39 -1.50
CA THR A 107 13.07 6.38 -0.43
C THR A 107 11.72 6.20 0.27
N GLY A 108 10.65 5.91 -0.50
CA GLY A 108 9.31 5.61 0.04
C GLY A 108 9.32 4.40 0.98
N GLY A 109 10.03 3.33 0.62
CA GLY A 109 10.22 2.14 1.46
C GLY A 109 10.93 2.45 2.77
N PHE A 110 12.04 3.18 2.73
CA PHE A 110 12.73 3.65 3.94
C PHE A 110 11.82 4.51 4.81
N ILE A 111 11.12 5.49 4.21
CA ILE A 111 10.23 6.40 4.95
C ILE A 111 9.11 5.61 5.62
N PHE A 112 8.46 4.70 4.92
CA PHE A 112 7.37 3.89 5.45
C PHE A 112 7.79 3.09 6.68
N VAL A 113 8.89 2.33 6.57
CA VAL A 113 9.36 1.45 7.65
C VAL A 113 9.87 2.25 8.83
N LEU A 114 10.72 3.26 8.60
CA LEU A 114 11.31 4.05 9.68
C LEU A 114 10.27 4.92 10.39
N THR A 115 9.34 5.55 9.66
CA THR A 115 8.24 6.33 10.27
C THR A 115 7.36 5.45 11.14
N SER A 116 6.97 4.28 10.62
CA SER A 116 6.15 3.32 11.37
C SER A 116 6.87 2.87 12.65
N SER A 117 8.16 2.50 12.56
CA SER A 117 8.96 2.12 13.73
C SER A 117 9.03 3.26 14.75
N ILE A 118 9.43 4.46 14.34
CA ILE A 118 9.58 5.62 15.23
C ILE A 118 8.26 5.96 15.96
N ILE A 119 7.14 5.97 15.22
CA ILE A 119 5.83 6.28 15.80
C ILE A 119 5.38 5.18 16.75
N MET A 120 5.52 3.90 16.38
CA MET A 120 5.14 2.79 17.24
C MET A 120 5.95 2.77 18.53
N ASP A 121 7.27 2.94 18.46
CA ASP A 121 8.16 3.00 19.61
C ASP A 121 7.80 4.20 20.52
N TYR A 122 7.56 5.37 19.94
CA TYR A 122 7.15 6.57 20.67
C TYR A 122 5.79 6.38 21.38
N LEU A 123 4.79 5.85 20.69
CA LEU A 123 3.46 5.64 21.28
C LEU A 123 3.48 4.54 22.35
N ALA A 124 4.28 3.49 22.16
CA ALA A 124 4.45 2.42 23.15
C ALA A 124 5.09 2.94 24.44
N SER A 125 6.16 3.76 24.35
CA SER A 125 6.82 4.35 25.50
C SER A 125 5.95 5.32 26.31
N HIS A 126 4.84 5.79 25.72
CA HIS A 126 3.87 6.70 26.35
C HIS A 126 2.51 6.01 26.67
N LEU A 127 2.43 4.69 26.58
CA LEU A 127 1.19 3.91 26.79
C LEU A 127 0.02 4.31 25.87
N LEU A 128 0.34 4.73 24.65
CA LEU A 128 -0.61 5.23 23.63
C LEU A 128 -0.74 4.28 22.42
N THR A 129 -0.41 3.02 22.55
CA THR A 129 -0.37 2.00 21.46
C THR A 129 -1.67 1.90 20.67
N ARG A 130 -2.81 2.18 21.28
CA ARG A 130 -4.12 2.20 20.60
C ARG A 130 -4.20 3.19 19.42
N TRP A 131 -3.31 4.17 19.38
CA TRP A 131 -3.26 5.19 18.34
C TRP A 131 -2.30 4.84 17.18
N SER A 132 -1.54 3.76 17.30
CA SER A 132 -0.51 3.40 16.30
C SER A 132 -1.09 3.15 14.90
N GLY A 133 -2.28 2.56 14.81
CA GLY A 133 -2.93 2.29 13.52
C GLY A 133 -3.27 3.55 12.72
N TYR A 134 -3.47 4.68 13.40
CA TYR A 134 -3.81 5.94 12.72
C TYR A 134 -2.67 6.53 11.89
N VAL A 135 -1.42 6.14 12.10
CA VAL A 135 -0.32 6.60 11.24
C VAL A 135 -0.55 6.19 9.78
N PHE A 136 -1.15 5.03 9.55
CA PHE A 136 -1.43 4.52 8.20
C PHE A 136 -2.57 5.27 7.49
N SER A 137 -3.36 6.07 8.21
CA SER A 137 -4.34 6.97 7.57
C SER A 137 -3.68 7.96 6.60
N GLY A 138 -2.38 8.25 6.79
CA GLY A 138 -1.60 9.08 5.87
C GLY A 138 -1.59 8.57 4.43
N ILE A 139 -1.66 7.25 4.23
CA ILE A 139 -1.74 6.63 2.89
C ILE A 139 -3.03 7.09 2.20
N GLY A 140 -4.18 6.87 2.84
CA GLY A 140 -5.48 7.23 2.28
C GLY A 140 -5.65 8.74 2.12
N ILE A 141 -5.22 9.54 3.09
CA ILE A 141 -5.25 11.00 3.01
C ILE A 141 -4.43 11.49 1.80
N GLY A 142 -3.24 10.96 1.58
CA GLY A 142 -2.40 11.33 0.45
C GLY A 142 -2.98 10.89 -0.91
N ILE A 143 -3.64 9.72 -0.96
CA ILE A 143 -4.39 9.27 -2.14
C ILE A 143 -5.55 10.24 -2.43
N ALA A 144 -6.33 10.62 -1.42
CA ALA A 144 -7.42 11.58 -1.59
C ALA A 144 -6.92 12.96 -2.05
N ILE A 145 -5.82 13.43 -1.47
CA ILE A 145 -5.15 14.67 -1.87
C ILE A 145 -4.72 14.59 -3.34
N SER A 146 -4.04 13.52 -3.74
CA SER A 146 -3.60 13.35 -5.14
C SER A 146 -4.78 13.29 -6.10
N GLY A 147 -5.84 12.54 -5.77
CA GLY A 147 -7.06 12.47 -6.58
C GLY A 147 -7.76 13.83 -6.77
N LEU A 148 -7.71 14.68 -5.74
CA LEU A 148 -8.33 16.02 -5.78
C LEU A 148 -7.44 17.04 -6.52
N PHE A 149 -6.13 17.04 -6.22
CA PHE A 149 -5.23 18.08 -6.74
C PHE A 149 -4.74 17.80 -8.17
N VAL A 150 -4.61 16.53 -8.57
CA VAL A 150 -4.12 16.18 -9.91
C VAL A 150 -4.97 16.82 -11.02
N PRO A 151 -6.30 16.63 -11.10
CA PRO A 151 -7.08 17.23 -12.19
C PRO A 151 -7.09 18.75 -12.16
N PHE A 152 -7.01 19.36 -10.95
CA PHE A 152 -6.96 20.81 -10.81
C PHE A 152 -5.65 21.41 -11.28
N LEU A 153 -4.52 20.78 -10.95
CA LEU A 153 -3.20 21.25 -11.35
C LEU A 153 -2.95 20.93 -12.83
N GLU A 154 -3.39 19.76 -13.30
CA GLU A 154 -3.22 19.33 -14.69
C GLU A 154 -3.94 20.30 -15.66
N ALA A 155 -5.15 20.69 -15.38
CA ALA A 155 -5.92 21.63 -16.20
C ALA A 155 -5.24 23.02 -16.38
N ARG A 156 -4.25 23.37 -15.53
CA ARG A 156 -3.56 24.67 -15.56
C ARG A 156 -2.09 24.56 -15.93
N PHE A 157 -1.44 23.47 -15.57
CA PHE A 157 0.01 23.34 -15.59
C PHE A 157 0.46 22.05 -16.26
N HIS A 158 -0.45 21.30 -16.89
CA HIS A 158 -0.21 19.99 -17.46
C HIS A 158 0.38 18.98 -16.46
N TRP A 159 0.71 17.79 -16.90
CA TRP A 159 1.24 16.74 -16.03
C TRP A 159 2.60 17.11 -15.38
N GLU A 160 3.44 17.88 -16.09
CA GLU A 160 4.75 18.35 -15.61
C GLU A 160 4.58 19.26 -14.39
N GLY A 161 3.79 20.32 -14.54
CA GLY A 161 3.50 21.24 -13.45
C GLY A 161 2.73 20.59 -12.31
N THR A 162 1.96 19.52 -12.59
CA THR A 162 1.29 18.74 -11.57
C THR A 162 2.29 18.00 -10.69
N TRP A 163 3.31 17.34 -11.25
CA TRP A 163 4.38 16.73 -10.48
C TRP A 163 5.12 17.76 -9.62
N ILE A 164 5.46 18.92 -10.20
CA ILE A 164 6.14 20.01 -9.48
C ILE A 164 5.25 20.52 -8.33
N GLY A 165 3.97 20.77 -8.58
CA GLY A 165 3.01 21.24 -7.58
C GLY A 165 2.83 20.26 -6.41
N LEU A 166 2.74 18.96 -6.71
CA LEU A 166 2.70 17.90 -5.69
C LEU A 166 4.02 17.81 -4.91
N GLY A 167 5.16 18.04 -5.57
CA GLY A 167 6.46 18.12 -4.92
C GLY A 167 6.57 19.30 -3.95
N VAL A 168 6.09 20.48 -4.37
CA VAL A 168 6.01 21.68 -3.50
C VAL A 168 5.10 21.43 -2.30
N LEU A 169 3.91 20.83 -2.49
CA LEU A 169 3.02 20.44 -1.41
C LEU A 169 3.71 19.46 -0.46
N SER A 170 4.45 18.49 -0.99
CA SER A 170 5.23 17.54 -0.18
C SER A 170 6.33 18.23 0.63
N ALA A 171 6.98 19.26 0.07
CA ALA A 171 7.97 20.06 0.80
C ALA A 171 7.32 20.86 1.95
N LEU A 172 6.11 21.39 1.77
CA LEU A 172 5.36 22.05 2.85
C LEU A 172 4.98 21.06 3.96
N PHE A 173 4.56 19.84 3.62
CA PHE A 173 4.30 18.78 4.62
C PHE A 173 5.56 18.35 5.35
N LEU A 174 6.71 18.30 4.67
CA LEU A 174 8.00 18.06 5.32
C LEU A 174 8.35 19.18 6.31
N ALA A 175 8.19 20.45 5.91
CA ALA A 175 8.44 21.58 6.80
C ALA A 175 7.54 21.53 8.05
N ALA A 176 6.25 21.22 7.87
CA ALA A 176 5.32 21.01 8.99
C ALA A 176 5.78 19.85 9.89
N THR A 177 6.21 18.74 9.31
CA THR A 177 6.74 17.60 10.07
C THR A 177 7.98 17.97 10.89
N LEU A 178 8.91 18.73 10.31
CA LEU A 178 10.11 19.20 11.02
C LEU A 178 9.76 20.06 12.24
N MET A 179 8.75 20.94 12.12
CA MET A 179 8.24 21.73 13.24
C MET A 179 7.61 20.85 14.33
N LEU A 180 6.79 19.87 13.94
CA LEU A 180 6.11 18.95 14.87
C LEU A 180 7.11 18.02 15.57
N TRP A 181 8.18 17.61 14.88
CA TRP A 181 9.15 16.63 15.36
C TRP A 181 10.43 17.26 15.94
N ARG A 182 10.47 18.59 16.10
CA ARG A 182 11.67 19.30 16.63
C ARG A 182 12.15 18.75 17.97
N HIS A 183 11.26 18.28 18.83
CA HIS A 183 11.55 17.79 20.18
C HIS A 183 11.57 16.26 20.30
N ILE A 184 11.38 15.52 19.21
CA ILE A 184 11.44 14.05 19.27
C ILE A 184 12.90 13.61 19.38
N ARG A 185 13.19 12.89 20.46
CA ARG A 185 14.40 12.07 20.58
C ARG A 185 14.07 10.65 20.17
N VAL A 186 14.65 10.18 19.08
CA VAL A 186 14.52 8.80 18.61
C VAL A 186 15.62 7.98 19.28
N GLN A 187 15.23 6.95 20.03
CA GLN A 187 16.19 6.02 20.62
C GLN A 187 16.82 5.16 19.51
N ASN A 188 18.12 4.90 19.63
CA ASN A 188 18.78 3.94 18.77
C ASN A 188 18.25 2.55 19.10
N GLY A 189 17.88 1.78 18.08
CA GLY A 189 17.47 0.41 18.26
C GLY A 189 18.67 -0.50 18.52
N GLU A 190 18.45 -1.58 19.25
CA GLU A 190 19.41 -2.67 19.35
C GLU A 190 19.25 -3.62 18.14
N LYS A 191 20.35 -4.27 17.78
CA LYS A 191 20.32 -5.29 16.73
C LYS A 191 19.50 -6.47 17.24
N VAL A 192 18.40 -6.77 16.56
CA VAL A 192 17.57 -7.93 16.92
C VAL A 192 18.40 -9.19 16.77
N GLU A 193 18.67 -9.89 17.88
CA GLU A 193 19.30 -11.20 17.83
C GLU A 193 18.39 -12.21 17.14
N LYS A 194 19.00 -13.09 16.34
CA LYS A 194 18.29 -14.20 15.70
C LYS A 194 17.73 -15.13 16.78
N THR A 195 16.42 -15.15 16.92
CA THR A 195 15.73 -16.13 17.77
C THR A 195 15.68 -17.50 17.09
N ASN A 196 15.67 -18.56 17.91
CA ASN A 196 15.71 -19.96 17.51
C ASN A 196 14.67 -20.36 16.47
N ASP A 197 15.07 -21.27 15.59
CA ASP A 197 14.35 -21.84 14.44
C ASP A 197 13.06 -22.59 14.80
N THR A 198 11.93 -21.87 14.90
CA THR A 198 10.65 -22.51 14.65
C THR A 198 10.29 -22.32 13.16
N ASN A 199 10.03 -23.43 12.49
CA ASN A 199 9.72 -23.43 11.07
C ASN A 199 8.37 -22.73 10.80
N ILE A 200 8.40 -21.46 10.32
CA ILE A 200 7.20 -20.68 9.97
C ILE A 200 6.47 -21.20 8.73
N TRP A 201 7.08 -22.09 7.96
CA TRP A 201 6.51 -22.66 6.72
C TRP A 201 5.50 -23.79 6.98
N ARG A 202 4.85 -23.81 8.16
CA ARG A 202 3.92 -24.86 8.57
C ARG A 202 2.51 -24.31 8.84
N GLY A 203 1.54 -25.21 8.76
CA GLY A 203 0.15 -24.89 9.08
C GLY A 203 -0.46 -23.82 8.20
N PHE A 204 -1.24 -22.92 8.79
CA PHE A 204 -1.95 -21.87 8.07
C PHE A 204 -1.04 -20.78 7.48
N MET A 205 0.18 -20.64 7.99
CA MET A 205 1.09 -19.58 7.56
C MET A 205 1.48 -19.68 6.08
N LEU A 206 1.69 -20.91 5.56
CA LEU A 206 2.01 -21.10 4.14
C LEU A 206 0.88 -20.61 3.24
N TRP A 207 -0.37 -20.93 3.60
CA TRP A 207 -1.54 -20.46 2.87
C TRP A 207 -1.67 -18.94 2.91
N LEU A 208 -1.37 -18.35 4.06
CA LEU A 208 -1.38 -16.91 4.26
C LEU A 208 -0.33 -16.20 3.39
N ILE A 209 0.88 -16.76 3.30
CA ILE A 209 1.97 -16.20 2.45
C ILE A 209 1.57 -16.23 0.97
N ILE A 210 1.06 -17.36 0.48
CA ILE A 210 0.67 -17.50 -0.92
C ILE A 210 -0.49 -16.56 -1.26
N ALA A 211 -1.54 -16.56 -0.43
CA ALA A 211 -2.70 -15.72 -0.65
C ALA A 211 -2.35 -14.22 -0.60
N TYR A 212 -1.46 -13.83 0.30
CA TYR A 212 -1.04 -12.44 0.42
C TYR A 212 -0.14 -11.99 -0.75
N GLY A 213 0.68 -12.88 -1.29
CA GLY A 213 1.43 -12.61 -2.52
C GLY A 213 0.52 -12.40 -3.72
N LEU A 214 -0.51 -13.22 -3.86
CA LEU A 214 -1.53 -13.08 -4.93
C LEU A 214 -2.38 -11.81 -4.72
N GLU A 215 -2.73 -11.48 -3.49
CA GLU A 215 -3.43 -10.22 -3.18
C GLU A 215 -2.57 -9.03 -3.58
N GLY A 216 -1.26 -9.06 -3.25
CA GLY A 216 -0.29 -8.04 -3.66
C GLY A 216 -0.24 -7.87 -5.18
N LEU A 217 -0.36 -8.96 -5.95
CA LEU A 217 -0.40 -8.93 -7.40
C LEU A 217 -1.71 -8.35 -7.92
N GLY A 218 -2.84 -8.80 -7.41
CA GLY A 218 -4.15 -8.39 -7.93
C GLY A 218 -4.52 -6.94 -7.55
N TYR A 219 -4.35 -6.56 -6.27
CA TYR A 219 -4.72 -5.21 -5.85
C TYR A 219 -3.90 -4.11 -6.54
N ILE A 220 -2.61 -4.38 -6.81
CA ILE A 220 -1.74 -3.35 -7.38
C ILE A 220 -2.06 -3.03 -8.84
N ILE A 221 -2.65 -3.97 -9.57
CA ILE A 221 -3.17 -3.72 -10.91
C ILE A 221 -4.25 -2.65 -10.84
N THR A 222 -5.20 -2.81 -9.92
CA THR A 222 -6.25 -1.81 -9.67
C THR A 222 -5.64 -0.52 -9.15
N GLY A 223 -4.74 -0.60 -8.16
CA GLY A 223 -4.05 0.56 -7.57
C GLY A 223 -3.19 1.36 -8.56
N THR A 224 -2.79 0.76 -9.69
CA THR A 224 -1.99 1.41 -10.73
C THR A 224 -2.86 1.95 -11.86
N PHE A 225 -3.82 1.18 -12.33
CA PHE A 225 -4.50 1.42 -13.58
C PHE A 225 -5.98 1.77 -13.46
N LEU A 226 -6.59 1.79 -12.26
CA LEU A 226 -8.02 2.06 -12.09
C LEU A 226 -8.43 3.37 -12.78
N VAL A 227 -7.69 4.45 -12.51
CA VAL A 227 -8.02 5.78 -13.06
C VAL A 227 -7.85 5.80 -14.58
N ASP A 228 -6.75 5.22 -15.09
CA ASP A 228 -6.50 5.13 -16.54
C ASP A 228 -7.56 4.28 -17.24
N ILE A 229 -7.98 3.17 -16.64
CA ILE A 229 -9.04 2.31 -17.19
C ILE A 229 -10.39 3.04 -17.20
N VAL A 230 -10.76 3.70 -16.09
CA VAL A 230 -12.02 4.47 -16.00
C VAL A 230 -12.00 5.65 -17.00
N TYR A 231 -10.85 6.30 -17.17
CA TYR A 231 -10.67 7.39 -18.12
C TYR A 231 -10.93 6.94 -19.57
N ASN A 232 -10.61 5.70 -19.92
CA ASN A 232 -10.83 5.12 -21.23
C ASN A 232 -12.21 4.44 -21.43
N ILE A 233 -13.11 4.50 -20.44
CA ILE A 233 -14.50 4.04 -20.60
C ILE A 233 -15.35 5.21 -21.05
N GLU A 234 -16.09 5.03 -22.14
CA GLU A 234 -17.01 6.03 -22.68
C GLU A 234 -17.98 6.54 -21.60
N ASN A 235 -18.20 7.85 -21.53
CA ASN A 235 -19.05 8.54 -20.57
C ASN A 235 -18.62 8.47 -19.08
N LEU A 236 -17.45 7.86 -18.74
CA LEU A 236 -16.96 7.77 -17.36
C LEU A 236 -15.70 8.59 -17.08
N GLN A 237 -15.13 9.26 -18.07
CA GLN A 237 -13.90 10.06 -17.97
C GLN A 237 -13.93 11.06 -16.80
N ALA A 238 -15.05 11.78 -16.65
CA ALA A 238 -15.22 12.74 -15.57
C ALA A 238 -15.15 12.11 -14.15
N TYR A 239 -15.44 10.83 -14.03
CA TYR A 239 -15.41 10.10 -12.75
C TYR A 239 -14.05 9.47 -12.44
N ALA A 240 -13.10 9.45 -13.37
CA ALA A 240 -11.81 8.80 -13.22
C ALA A 240 -11.04 9.35 -12.00
N SER A 241 -10.82 10.65 -11.93
CA SER A 241 -10.12 11.28 -10.80
C SER A 241 -10.94 11.25 -9.51
N TYR A 242 -12.26 11.42 -9.58
CA TYR A 242 -13.13 11.29 -8.40
C TYR A 242 -13.09 9.88 -7.80
N SER A 243 -12.97 8.84 -8.61
CA SER A 243 -12.79 7.48 -8.12
C SER A 243 -11.58 7.37 -7.20
N TRP A 244 -10.48 8.05 -7.55
CA TRP A 244 -9.27 8.04 -6.74
C TRP A 244 -9.42 8.81 -5.41
N VAL A 245 -10.17 9.90 -5.41
CA VAL A 245 -10.56 10.60 -4.16
C VAL A 245 -11.33 9.66 -3.23
N VAL A 246 -12.31 8.94 -3.77
CA VAL A 246 -13.12 7.98 -2.99
C VAL A 246 -12.26 6.85 -2.45
N VAL A 247 -11.33 6.29 -3.25
CA VAL A 247 -10.33 5.32 -2.78
C VAL A 247 -9.58 5.87 -1.57
N GLY A 248 -9.08 7.09 -1.64
CA GLY A 248 -8.29 7.69 -0.57
C GLY A 248 -9.10 7.93 0.71
N VAL A 249 -10.31 8.48 0.58
CA VAL A 249 -11.22 8.74 1.72
C VAL A 249 -11.59 7.42 2.42
N ALA A 250 -11.88 6.36 1.65
CA ALA A 250 -12.20 5.05 2.20
C ALA A 250 -10.97 4.36 2.82
N ALA A 251 -9.77 4.56 2.26
CA ALA A 251 -8.54 3.98 2.76
C ALA A 251 -8.06 4.62 4.07
N ALA A 252 -8.33 5.91 4.29
CA ALA A 252 -7.85 6.63 5.46
C ALA A 252 -8.28 5.98 6.80
N PRO A 253 -9.54 5.59 7.04
CA PRO A 253 -9.97 4.90 8.24
C PRO A 253 -9.78 3.38 8.18
N SER A 254 -9.37 2.80 7.05
CA SER A 254 -9.36 1.35 6.78
C SER A 254 -8.52 0.58 7.81
N ALA A 255 -7.26 0.96 8.04
CA ALA A 255 -6.38 0.24 8.97
C ALA A 255 -6.95 0.19 10.41
N PRO A 256 -7.30 1.32 11.06
CA PRO A 256 -7.89 1.27 12.41
C PRO A 256 -9.24 0.56 12.44
N PHE A 257 -10.06 0.66 11.40
CA PHE A 257 -11.34 -0.05 11.30
C PHE A 257 -11.14 -1.59 11.32
N TRP A 258 -10.28 -2.11 10.43
CA TRP A 258 -10.05 -3.55 10.35
C TRP A 258 -9.31 -4.11 11.56
N MET A 259 -8.41 -3.33 12.18
CA MET A 259 -7.81 -3.71 13.46
C MET A 259 -8.86 -3.85 14.56
N ALA A 260 -9.82 -2.92 14.65
CA ALA A 260 -10.94 -3.02 15.59
C ALA A 260 -11.84 -4.23 15.31
N MET A 261 -12.08 -4.55 14.03
CA MET A 261 -12.83 -5.76 13.66
C MET A 261 -12.08 -7.03 14.07
N MET A 262 -10.76 -7.11 13.83
CA MET A 262 -9.94 -8.26 14.21
C MET A 262 -9.86 -8.47 15.73
N SER A 263 -10.00 -7.41 16.53
CA SER A 263 -10.05 -7.52 18.01
C SER A 263 -11.38 -8.02 18.54
N ARG A 264 -12.48 -7.89 17.78
CA ARG A 264 -13.85 -8.27 18.19
C ARG A 264 -14.30 -9.59 17.59
N PHE A 265 -13.81 -9.95 16.43
CA PHE A 265 -14.22 -11.14 15.67
C PHE A 265 -13.04 -12.04 15.35
N LYS A 266 -13.33 -13.27 14.92
CA LYS A 266 -12.29 -14.23 14.49
C LYS A 266 -11.48 -13.64 13.32
N PRO A 267 -10.15 -13.52 13.43
CA PRO A 267 -9.31 -12.86 12.42
C PRO A 267 -9.52 -13.41 11.00
N VAL A 268 -9.61 -14.73 10.85
CA VAL A 268 -9.79 -15.38 9.56
C VAL A 268 -11.14 -15.02 8.91
N SER A 269 -12.22 -14.94 9.70
CA SER A 269 -13.55 -14.55 9.17
C SER A 269 -13.56 -13.10 8.71
N VAL A 270 -12.87 -12.21 9.44
CA VAL A 270 -12.71 -10.80 9.07
C VAL A 270 -11.91 -10.68 7.77
N MET A 271 -10.84 -11.47 7.61
CA MET A 271 -10.06 -11.52 6.37
C MET A 271 -10.92 -12.00 5.18
N PHE A 272 -11.74 -13.03 5.36
CA PHE A 272 -12.63 -13.53 4.30
C PHE A 272 -13.58 -12.42 3.79
N ILE A 273 -14.18 -11.68 4.72
CA ILE A 273 -15.05 -10.55 4.35
C ILE A 273 -14.27 -9.49 3.58
N ALA A 274 -13.08 -9.12 4.05
CA ALA A 274 -12.25 -8.12 3.40
C ALA A 274 -11.83 -8.54 1.98
N TYR A 275 -11.46 -9.82 1.75
CA TYR A 275 -11.14 -10.34 0.42
C TYR A 275 -12.34 -10.31 -0.53
N ILE A 276 -13.52 -10.72 -0.07
CA ILE A 276 -14.74 -10.68 -0.90
C ILE A 276 -15.07 -9.24 -1.31
N LEU A 277 -15.03 -8.30 -0.34
CA LEU A 277 -15.28 -6.89 -0.63
C LEU A 277 -14.25 -6.32 -1.60
N GLN A 278 -12.98 -6.73 -1.51
CA GLN A 278 -11.94 -6.29 -2.43
C GLN A 278 -12.16 -6.85 -3.84
N VAL A 279 -12.51 -8.13 -3.98
CA VAL A 279 -12.86 -8.71 -5.28
C VAL A 279 -14.01 -7.94 -5.93
N LEU A 280 -15.08 -7.68 -5.19
CA LEU A 280 -16.21 -6.88 -5.68
C LEU A 280 -15.75 -5.47 -6.08
N GLY A 281 -14.91 -4.82 -5.24
CA GLY A 281 -14.33 -3.52 -5.53
C GLY A 281 -13.50 -3.49 -6.82
N ILE A 282 -12.79 -4.57 -7.16
CA ILE A 282 -11.96 -4.65 -8.36
C ILE A 282 -12.81 -4.86 -9.63
N ILE A 283 -13.81 -5.76 -9.59
CA ILE A 283 -14.53 -6.19 -10.81
C ILE A 283 -15.72 -5.30 -11.17
N LEU A 284 -16.29 -4.58 -10.20
CA LEU A 284 -17.54 -3.85 -10.36
C LEU A 284 -17.53 -2.82 -11.52
N PRO A 285 -16.47 -2.01 -11.77
CA PRO A 285 -16.44 -1.04 -12.87
C PRO A 285 -16.53 -1.68 -14.24
N VAL A 286 -16.07 -2.93 -14.34
CA VAL A 286 -16.07 -3.68 -15.60
C VAL A 286 -17.44 -4.29 -15.87
N LEU A 287 -18.15 -4.72 -14.82
CA LEU A 287 -19.43 -5.43 -14.96
C LEU A 287 -20.57 -4.50 -15.38
N THR A 288 -20.68 -3.31 -14.79
CA THR A 288 -21.86 -2.45 -14.97
C THR A 288 -21.57 -1.11 -15.63
N GLN A 289 -20.32 -0.67 -15.71
CA GLN A 289 -19.84 0.55 -16.41
C GLN A 289 -20.72 1.80 -16.17
N THR A 290 -21.16 1.98 -14.93
CA THR A 290 -21.92 3.15 -14.51
C THR A 290 -21.12 3.99 -13.54
N ALA A 291 -21.43 5.29 -13.41
CA ALA A 291 -20.78 6.17 -12.44
C ALA A 291 -20.88 5.60 -11.01
N TRP A 292 -22.04 5.06 -10.64
CA TRP A 292 -22.25 4.46 -9.32
C TRP A 292 -21.37 3.22 -9.09
N SER A 293 -21.22 2.38 -10.12
CA SER A 293 -20.36 1.21 -9.99
C SER A 293 -18.88 1.57 -9.82
N VAL A 294 -18.42 2.60 -10.51
CA VAL A 294 -17.06 3.12 -10.37
C VAL A 294 -16.82 3.68 -8.96
N LEU A 295 -17.76 4.49 -8.45
CA LEU A 295 -17.61 5.07 -7.11
C LEU A 295 -17.74 4.02 -6.00
N LEU A 296 -18.66 3.06 -6.14
CA LEU A 296 -18.78 1.94 -5.19
C LEU A 296 -17.55 1.04 -5.24
N SER A 297 -17.02 0.74 -6.42
CA SER A 297 -15.76 0.04 -6.61
C SER A 297 -14.62 0.73 -5.88
N ALA A 298 -14.45 2.03 -6.10
CA ALA A 298 -13.44 2.85 -5.47
C ALA A 298 -13.55 2.81 -3.93
N PHE A 299 -14.77 2.88 -3.41
CA PHE A 299 -15.03 2.78 -1.98
C PHE A 299 -14.65 1.40 -1.43
N LEU A 300 -15.11 0.31 -2.05
CA LEU A 300 -14.83 -1.05 -1.62
C LEU A 300 -13.33 -1.37 -1.72
N PHE A 301 -12.68 -0.98 -2.79
CA PHE A 301 -11.25 -1.13 -2.98
C PHE A 301 -10.48 -0.33 -1.92
N GLY A 302 -10.81 0.94 -1.73
CA GLY A 302 -10.17 1.82 -0.77
C GLY A 302 -10.27 1.31 0.67
N CYS A 303 -11.46 0.87 1.10
CA CYS A 303 -11.67 0.40 2.46
C CYS A 303 -11.01 -0.96 2.74
N THR A 304 -10.52 -1.69 1.73
CA THR A 304 -10.01 -3.06 1.90
C THR A 304 -8.50 -3.20 1.73
N PHE A 305 -7.86 -2.50 0.78
CA PHE A 305 -6.46 -2.79 0.45
C PHE A 305 -5.47 -2.51 1.60
N VAL A 306 -5.59 -1.36 2.32
CA VAL A 306 -4.77 -1.09 3.52
C VAL A 306 -5.20 -2.00 4.67
N GLY A 307 -6.49 -2.31 4.73
CA GLY A 307 -7.06 -3.23 5.71
C GLY A 307 -6.47 -4.63 5.63
N LEU A 308 -6.39 -5.21 4.43
CA LEU A 308 -5.82 -6.55 4.22
C LEU A 308 -4.34 -6.61 4.59
N VAL A 309 -3.56 -5.57 4.29
CA VAL A 309 -2.17 -5.46 4.77
C VAL A 309 -2.11 -5.56 6.29
N THR A 310 -2.98 -4.81 6.97
CA THR A 310 -3.03 -4.75 8.44
C THR A 310 -3.52 -6.08 9.04
N LEU A 311 -4.57 -6.67 8.48
CA LEU A 311 -5.15 -7.94 8.93
C LEU A 311 -4.14 -9.09 8.77
N THR A 312 -3.52 -9.20 7.58
CA THR A 312 -2.62 -10.30 7.26
C THR A 312 -1.35 -10.25 8.10
N THR A 313 -0.71 -9.08 8.19
CA THR A 313 0.50 -8.93 9.02
C THR A 313 0.20 -9.04 10.50
N GLY A 314 -0.94 -8.51 10.97
CA GLY A 314 -1.40 -8.63 12.35
C GLY A 314 -1.68 -10.08 12.74
N TYR A 315 -2.40 -10.82 11.90
CA TYR A 315 -2.70 -12.23 12.17
C TYR A 315 -1.45 -13.11 12.07
N GLY A 316 -0.56 -12.87 11.11
CA GLY A 316 0.72 -13.57 11.02
C GLY A 316 1.55 -13.44 12.30
N ARG A 317 1.61 -12.24 12.90
CA ARG A 317 2.25 -12.02 14.21
C ARG A 317 1.58 -12.80 15.35
N GLN A 318 0.26 -12.94 15.33
CA GLN A 318 -0.47 -13.72 16.34
C GLN A 318 -0.15 -15.22 16.22
N LEU A 319 0.06 -15.74 15.00
CA LEU A 319 0.43 -17.13 14.76
C LEU A 319 1.84 -17.47 15.27
N PHE A 320 2.79 -16.54 15.17
CA PHE A 320 4.18 -16.71 15.57
C PHE A 320 4.70 -15.49 16.36
N PRO A 321 4.26 -15.29 17.63
CA PRO A 321 4.60 -14.09 18.40
C PRO A 321 6.10 -13.92 18.62
N GLN A 322 6.82 -15.02 18.83
CA GLN A 322 8.28 -15.02 19.08
C GLN A 322 9.11 -14.71 17.83
N GLN A 323 8.53 -14.87 16.65
CA GLN A 323 9.19 -14.64 15.36
C GLN A 323 8.47 -13.55 14.53
N SER A 324 7.79 -12.63 15.20
CA SER A 324 6.94 -11.62 14.55
C SER A 324 7.67 -10.80 13.48
N GLY A 325 8.95 -10.52 13.67
CA GLY A 325 9.79 -9.81 12.68
C GLY A 325 10.01 -10.62 11.40
N LEU A 326 10.35 -11.92 11.54
CA LEU A 326 10.54 -12.83 10.40
C LEU A 326 9.22 -13.01 9.62
N VAL A 327 8.12 -13.21 10.33
CA VAL A 327 6.78 -13.38 9.74
C VAL A 327 6.40 -12.16 8.90
N VAL A 328 6.55 -10.95 9.45
CA VAL A 328 6.26 -9.72 8.70
C VAL A 328 7.17 -9.57 7.50
N SER A 329 8.46 -9.89 7.64
CA SER A 329 9.42 -9.82 6.53
C SER A 329 9.03 -10.76 5.38
N VAL A 330 8.70 -12.02 5.68
CA VAL A 330 8.31 -13.01 4.66
C VAL A 330 6.98 -12.61 3.99
N LEU A 331 5.98 -12.21 4.76
CA LEU A 331 4.71 -11.72 4.21
C LEU A 331 4.93 -10.49 3.32
N THR A 332 5.68 -9.51 3.79
CA THR A 332 5.97 -8.29 3.01
C THR A 332 6.75 -8.60 1.74
N THR A 333 7.67 -9.57 1.79
CA THR A 333 8.42 -10.03 0.60
C THR A 333 7.48 -10.64 -0.44
N ALA A 334 6.61 -11.57 -0.03
CA ALA A 334 5.64 -12.19 -0.93
C ALA A 334 4.70 -11.16 -1.58
N TYR A 335 4.22 -10.23 -0.76
CA TYR A 335 3.35 -9.13 -1.21
C TYR A 335 4.06 -8.19 -2.20
N ALA A 336 5.30 -7.80 -1.90
CA ALA A 336 6.08 -6.92 -2.75
C ALA A 336 6.44 -7.57 -4.10
N LEU A 337 6.72 -8.87 -4.13
CA LEU A 337 6.92 -9.61 -5.38
C LEU A 337 5.65 -9.58 -6.25
N GLY A 338 4.48 -9.78 -5.64
CA GLY A 338 3.20 -9.60 -6.32
C GLY A 338 3.05 -8.21 -6.93
N GLN A 339 3.35 -7.16 -6.16
CA GLN A 339 3.29 -5.77 -6.64
C GLN A 339 4.22 -5.50 -7.81
N ILE A 340 5.44 -6.02 -7.80
CA ILE A 340 6.42 -5.84 -8.88
C ILE A 340 5.91 -6.48 -10.17
N ILE A 341 5.35 -7.67 -10.08
CA ILE A 341 4.94 -8.48 -11.23
C ILE A 341 3.56 -8.02 -11.78
N GLY A 342 2.67 -7.54 -10.90
CA GLY A 342 1.29 -7.21 -11.24
C GLY A 342 1.13 -6.29 -12.46
N PRO A 343 1.74 -5.09 -12.50
CA PRO A 343 1.60 -4.17 -13.63
C PRO A 343 2.16 -4.72 -14.93
N LEU A 344 3.21 -5.57 -14.87
CA LEU A 344 3.82 -6.20 -16.04
C LEU A 344 2.90 -7.26 -16.64
N ILE A 345 2.21 -8.05 -15.81
CA ILE A 345 1.21 -9.00 -16.28
C ILE A 345 -0.02 -8.25 -16.80
N ALA A 346 -0.47 -7.21 -16.08
CA ALA A 346 -1.61 -6.41 -16.51
C ALA A 346 -1.42 -5.85 -17.93
N SER A 347 -0.22 -5.35 -18.25
CA SER A 347 0.09 -4.83 -19.58
C SER A 347 0.10 -5.92 -20.66
N ARG A 348 0.56 -7.13 -20.33
CA ARG A 348 0.48 -8.27 -21.27
C ARG A 348 -0.95 -8.72 -21.52
N VAL A 349 -1.77 -8.72 -20.46
CA VAL A 349 -3.21 -9.07 -20.54
C VAL A 349 -3.95 -8.03 -21.40
N GLU A 350 -3.68 -6.73 -21.19
CA GLU A 350 -4.26 -5.66 -22.00
C GLU A 350 -3.90 -5.82 -23.49
N ASN A 351 -2.63 -6.00 -23.80
CA ASN A 351 -2.14 -6.19 -25.17
C ASN A 351 -2.72 -7.46 -25.85
N HIS A 352 -2.84 -8.56 -25.07
CA HIS A 352 -3.34 -9.83 -25.64
C HIS A 352 -4.84 -9.78 -25.98
N PHE A 353 -5.63 -9.14 -25.12
CA PHE A 353 -7.08 -9.04 -25.30
C PHE A 353 -7.53 -7.75 -26.00
N ASN A 354 -6.62 -6.83 -26.29
CA ASN A 354 -6.91 -5.46 -26.78
C ASN A 354 -8.04 -4.78 -25.98
N SER A 355 -8.00 -4.91 -24.66
CA SER A 355 -9.08 -4.48 -23.79
C SER A 355 -8.55 -3.90 -22.48
N PHE A 356 -8.83 -2.63 -22.22
CA PHE A 356 -8.54 -1.95 -20.95
C PHE A 356 -9.28 -2.58 -19.75
N LYS A 357 -10.33 -3.36 -19.99
CA LYS A 357 -11.10 -4.05 -18.93
C LYS A 357 -10.47 -5.37 -18.49
N ALA A 358 -9.76 -6.05 -19.40
CA ALA A 358 -9.18 -7.35 -19.13
C ALA A 358 -8.20 -7.37 -17.94
N PRO A 359 -7.33 -6.36 -17.71
CA PRO A 359 -6.49 -6.29 -16.53
C PRO A 359 -7.26 -6.30 -15.21
N LEU A 360 -8.41 -5.59 -15.10
CA LEU A 360 -9.21 -5.60 -13.88
C LEU A 360 -9.91 -6.95 -13.65
N LEU A 361 -10.40 -7.59 -14.70
CA LEU A 361 -10.97 -8.95 -14.60
C LEU A 361 -9.90 -9.94 -14.13
N PHE A 362 -8.70 -9.87 -14.69
CA PHE A 362 -7.57 -10.68 -14.25
C PHE A 362 -7.20 -10.39 -12.79
N ALA A 363 -7.12 -9.12 -12.38
CA ALA A 363 -6.85 -8.74 -11.01
C ALA A 363 -7.89 -9.30 -10.03
N GLY A 364 -9.19 -9.19 -10.38
CA GLY A 364 -10.28 -9.75 -9.59
C GLY A 364 -10.20 -11.28 -9.46
N LEU A 365 -9.87 -11.98 -10.56
CA LEU A 365 -9.66 -13.42 -10.57
C LEU A 365 -8.49 -13.83 -9.64
N VAL A 366 -7.38 -13.12 -9.69
CA VAL A 366 -6.20 -13.39 -8.84
C VAL A 366 -6.52 -13.21 -7.36
N VAL A 367 -7.21 -12.11 -6.98
CA VAL A 367 -7.62 -11.88 -5.59
C VAL A 367 -8.68 -12.90 -5.15
N PHE A 368 -9.57 -13.32 -6.04
CA PHE A 368 -10.52 -14.40 -5.76
C PHE A 368 -9.81 -15.74 -5.54
N CYS A 369 -8.79 -16.07 -6.34
CA CYS A 369 -7.95 -17.25 -6.11
C CYS A 369 -7.24 -17.17 -4.75
N ALA A 370 -6.74 -15.98 -4.36
CA ALA A 370 -6.16 -15.77 -3.04
C ALA A 370 -7.17 -16.04 -1.92
N PHE A 371 -8.40 -15.56 -2.06
CA PHE A 371 -9.49 -15.87 -1.14
C PHE A 371 -9.75 -17.38 -1.02
N ILE A 372 -9.87 -18.11 -2.15
CA ILE A 372 -10.09 -19.55 -2.14
C ILE A 372 -8.93 -20.29 -1.45
N ILE A 373 -7.70 -19.90 -1.71
CA ILE A 373 -6.50 -20.46 -1.06
C ILE A 373 -6.59 -20.30 0.47
N LEU A 374 -6.99 -19.12 0.96
CA LEU A 374 -7.17 -18.90 2.39
C LEU A 374 -8.29 -19.76 2.99
N VAL A 375 -9.42 -19.88 2.29
CA VAL A 375 -10.54 -20.73 2.72
C VAL A 375 -10.09 -22.19 2.82
N VAL A 376 -9.51 -22.73 1.76
CA VAL A 376 -9.02 -24.10 1.70
C VAL A 376 -7.97 -24.35 2.80
N GLY A 377 -7.00 -23.45 2.92
CA GLY A 377 -5.95 -23.53 3.94
C GLY A 377 -6.51 -23.52 5.36
N HIS A 378 -7.53 -22.71 5.65
CA HIS A 378 -8.19 -22.68 6.95
C HIS A 378 -8.83 -24.04 7.29
N PHE A 379 -9.60 -24.62 6.36
CA PHE A 379 -10.26 -25.90 6.59
C PHE A 379 -9.28 -27.08 6.71
N ILE A 380 -8.22 -27.13 5.89
CA ILE A 380 -7.19 -28.18 5.96
C ILE A 380 -6.47 -28.10 7.31
N THR A 381 -6.02 -26.92 7.72
CA THR A 381 -5.28 -26.74 8.98
C THR A 381 -6.15 -27.09 10.19
N LYS A 382 -7.44 -26.70 10.17
CA LYS A 382 -8.38 -27.02 11.23
C LYS A 382 -8.62 -28.54 11.37
N ARG A 383 -8.72 -29.28 10.27
CA ARG A 383 -8.85 -30.73 10.29
C ARG A 383 -7.62 -31.42 10.84
N SER A 384 -6.43 -30.98 10.45
CA SER A 384 -5.15 -31.53 10.93
C SER A 384 -4.97 -31.34 12.44
N THR A 385 -5.36 -30.19 12.99
CA THR A 385 -5.32 -29.94 14.44
C THR A 385 -6.37 -30.72 15.22
N ALA A 386 -7.51 -31.03 14.62
CA ALA A 386 -8.55 -31.87 15.25
C ALA A 386 -8.13 -33.34 15.35
N HIS A 387 -7.40 -33.83 14.34
CA HIS A 387 -6.94 -35.24 14.29
C HIS A 387 -5.76 -35.54 15.22
N ASN A 388 -4.95 -34.51 15.55
CA ASN A 388 -3.78 -34.61 16.42
C ASN A 388 -4.07 -34.32 17.91
N LYS A 389 -5.34 -34.13 18.33
CA LYS A 389 -5.67 -34.11 19.74
C LYS A 389 -5.61 -35.54 20.26
N PRO A 390 -4.75 -35.86 21.28
CA PRO A 390 -4.76 -37.16 21.90
C PRO A 390 -6.17 -37.37 22.53
N LEU A 391 -6.75 -38.56 22.25
CA LEU A 391 -7.93 -39.03 22.92
C LEU A 391 -7.62 -39.00 24.42
N GLN A 392 -8.13 -38.01 25.13
CA GLN A 392 -8.17 -38.05 26.60
C GLN A 392 -9.12 -39.21 26.95
N GLY A 393 -8.53 -40.34 27.37
CA GLY A 393 -9.29 -41.46 27.87
C GLY A 393 -10.14 -41.01 29.07
N PRO A 394 -11.29 -41.64 29.30
CA PRO A 394 -12.15 -41.34 30.46
C PRO A 394 -11.40 -41.66 31.74
N SER A 395 -11.19 -40.65 32.59
CA SER A 395 -10.74 -40.79 33.96
C SER A 395 -11.87 -41.22 34.86
#